data_b50dadf9481726f015fc455c031a5c59
#
_entry.id   b50dadf9481726f015fc455c031a5c59
#
_cell.length_a   1.000
_cell.length_b   1.000
_cell.length_c   1.000
_cell.angle_alpha   90.00
_cell.angle_beta   90.00
_cell.angle_gamma   90.00
#
_symmetry.space_group_name_H-M   'P 1'
#
loop_
_entity.id
_entity.type
_entity.pdbx_description
1 polymer ?
#
loop_
_entity_poly.entity_id
_entity_poly.type
_entity_poly.pdbx_seq_one_letter_code
_entity_poly.pdbx_strand_id
1 'polypeptide(L)'
;MSHAATVDGVPVSVQEVDAREARLRASRSASSLPRPGTSGGRQLRRWLTQLLVTERVVAAEAAARRLRADGAPSEDELLPDMTVRLEIGSVAASVLGDPLARALFVDVTESVDVTDEIVAAYEARNPSRFSDAAAVAEHLRAAARRRAFRLWLDVRCADLVELAPGYEHPGDPRQPDNTHRH
;
A
#
# COMPACT_ATOMS: atom_id res chain seq x y z
N MET A 1 6.24 -21.70 -17.71
CA MET A 1 5.13 -20.72 -17.58
C MET A 1 5.73 -19.35 -17.38
N SER A 2 5.20 -18.34 -18.04
CA SER A 2 5.69 -16.97 -17.85
C SER A 2 5.18 -16.40 -16.50
N HIS A 3 6.06 -15.73 -15.80
CA HIS A 3 5.75 -15.05 -14.54
C HIS A 3 5.85 -13.52 -14.72
N ALA A 4 5.05 -12.79 -13.97
CA ALA A 4 5.06 -11.33 -13.93
C ALA A 4 6.07 -10.80 -12.90
N ALA A 5 6.31 -11.58 -11.85
CA ALA A 5 7.24 -11.25 -10.78
C ALA A 5 7.63 -12.52 -10.01
N THR A 6 8.60 -12.39 -9.09
CA THR A 6 8.82 -13.34 -7.99
C THR A 6 8.78 -12.61 -6.65
N VAL A 7 8.38 -13.31 -5.60
CA VAL A 7 8.44 -12.83 -4.22
C VAL A 7 9.21 -13.87 -3.42
N ASP A 8 10.38 -13.52 -2.93
CA ASP A 8 11.30 -14.45 -2.26
C ASP A 8 11.54 -15.72 -3.10
N GLY A 9 11.77 -15.55 -4.40
CA GLY A 9 11.94 -16.64 -5.37
C GLY A 9 10.66 -17.39 -5.78
N VAL A 10 9.52 -17.12 -5.15
CA VAL A 10 8.24 -17.77 -5.49
C VAL A 10 7.55 -16.98 -6.62
N PRO A 11 7.24 -17.61 -7.78
CA PRO A 11 6.68 -16.89 -8.91
C PRO A 11 5.25 -16.39 -8.68
N VAL A 12 4.97 -15.20 -9.18
CA VAL A 12 3.64 -14.64 -9.44
C VAL A 12 3.39 -14.80 -10.94
N SER A 13 2.47 -15.66 -11.30
CA SER A 13 2.22 -16.00 -12.72
C SER A 13 1.47 -14.87 -13.44
N VAL A 14 1.64 -14.80 -14.76
CA VAL A 14 0.84 -13.90 -15.63
C VAL A 14 -0.65 -14.23 -15.51
N GLN A 15 -1.01 -15.50 -15.33
CA GLN A 15 -2.41 -15.93 -15.14
C GLN A 15 -3.04 -15.36 -13.85
N GLU A 16 -2.27 -15.17 -12.78
CA GLU A 16 -2.78 -14.51 -11.57
C GLU A 16 -3.08 -13.04 -11.82
N VAL A 17 -2.23 -12.35 -12.60
CA VAL A 17 -2.50 -10.97 -13.02
C VAL A 17 -3.74 -10.92 -13.91
N ASP A 18 -3.87 -11.84 -14.88
CA ASP A 18 -5.04 -11.95 -15.76
C ASP A 18 -6.33 -12.20 -14.97
N ALA A 19 -6.30 -13.10 -14.01
CA ALA A 19 -7.43 -13.42 -13.16
C ALA A 19 -7.84 -12.21 -12.28
N ARG A 20 -6.85 -11.46 -11.77
CA ARG A 20 -7.10 -10.25 -10.98
C ARG A 20 -7.71 -9.16 -11.85
N GLU A 21 -7.19 -8.94 -13.05
CA GLU A 21 -7.73 -7.99 -14.03
C GLU A 21 -9.17 -8.36 -14.42
N ALA A 22 -9.43 -9.64 -14.72
CA ALA A 22 -10.76 -10.12 -15.08
C ALA A 22 -11.79 -9.85 -13.95
N ARG A 23 -11.43 -10.12 -12.69
CA ARG A 23 -12.30 -9.80 -11.54
C ARG A 23 -12.59 -8.32 -11.43
N LEU A 24 -11.58 -7.48 -11.61
CA LEU A 24 -11.74 -6.02 -11.56
C LEU A 24 -12.66 -5.53 -12.69
N ARG A 25 -12.49 -6.07 -13.90
CA ARG A 25 -13.36 -5.74 -15.05
C ARG A 25 -14.78 -6.26 -14.94
N ALA A 26 -15.03 -7.27 -14.13
CA ALA A 26 -16.37 -7.75 -13.80
C ALA A 26 -17.05 -6.94 -12.68
N SER A 27 -16.32 -6.03 -12.02
CA SER A 27 -16.85 -5.18 -10.96
C SER A 27 -17.62 -3.97 -11.50
N ARG A 28 -18.28 -3.22 -10.59
CA ARG A 28 -18.99 -1.98 -10.91
C ARG A 28 -18.08 -0.88 -11.47
N SER A 29 -16.78 -0.97 -11.24
CA SER A 29 -15.78 0.01 -11.72
C SER A 29 -15.31 -0.26 -13.14
N ALA A 30 -15.84 -1.27 -13.84
CA ALA A 30 -15.37 -1.70 -15.16
C ALA A 30 -15.36 -0.58 -16.21
N SER A 31 -16.36 0.30 -16.18
CA SER A 31 -16.50 1.41 -17.15
C SER A 31 -15.43 2.50 -17.03
N SER A 32 -14.81 2.63 -15.86
CA SER A 32 -13.74 3.62 -15.59
C SER A 32 -12.33 3.07 -15.84
N LEU A 33 -12.21 1.78 -16.14
CA LEU A 33 -10.91 1.15 -16.33
C LEU A 33 -10.34 1.41 -17.75
N PRO A 34 -9.01 1.59 -17.86
CA PRO A 34 -8.36 1.69 -19.16
C PRO A 34 -8.60 0.43 -20.01
N ARG A 35 -8.74 0.61 -21.32
CA ARG A 35 -8.95 -0.51 -22.25
C ARG A 35 -7.73 -1.43 -22.31
N PRO A 36 -7.92 -2.76 -22.41
CA PRO A 36 -6.83 -3.70 -22.65
C PRO A 36 -6.01 -3.31 -23.89
N GLY A 37 -4.71 -3.58 -23.88
CA GLY A 37 -3.81 -3.31 -25.00
C GLY A 37 -3.37 -1.85 -25.16
N THR A 38 -4.01 -0.90 -24.44
CA THR A 38 -3.56 0.50 -24.41
C THR A 38 -2.43 0.72 -23.41
N SER A 39 -1.73 1.87 -23.47
CA SER A 39 -0.72 2.22 -22.44
C SER A 39 -1.35 2.24 -21.03
N GLY A 40 -2.55 2.80 -20.89
CA GLY A 40 -3.29 2.77 -19.62
C GLY A 40 -3.63 1.35 -19.17
N GLY A 41 -3.99 0.46 -20.10
CA GLY A 41 -4.23 -0.95 -19.79
C GLY A 41 -2.96 -1.67 -19.30
N ARG A 42 -1.80 -1.39 -19.91
CA ARG A 42 -0.52 -1.90 -19.44
C ARG A 42 -0.13 -1.34 -18.07
N GLN A 43 -0.39 -0.06 -17.81
CA GLN A 43 -0.18 0.54 -16.48
C GLN A 43 -1.10 -0.08 -15.42
N LEU A 44 -2.35 -0.37 -15.75
CA LEU A 44 -3.24 -1.12 -14.86
C LEU A 44 -2.66 -2.48 -14.49
N ARG A 45 -2.13 -3.23 -15.46
CA ARG A 45 -1.51 -4.55 -15.22
C ARG A 45 -0.26 -4.43 -14.33
N ARG A 46 0.56 -3.41 -14.52
CA ARG A 46 1.70 -3.11 -13.63
C ARG A 46 1.23 -2.84 -12.20
N TRP A 47 0.19 -2.02 -12.05
CA TRP A 47 -0.39 -1.74 -10.73
C TRP A 47 -0.96 -3.00 -10.06
N LEU A 48 -1.68 -3.84 -10.82
CA LEU A 48 -2.20 -5.12 -10.30
C LEU A 48 -1.07 -6.06 -9.88
N THR A 49 0.04 -6.07 -10.61
CA THR A 49 1.24 -6.83 -10.22
C THR A 49 1.82 -6.31 -8.90
N GLN A 50 1.95 -4.98 -8.73
CA GLN A 50 2.37 -4.40 -7.46
C GLN A 50 1.45 -4.80 -6.31
N LEU A 51 0.14 -4.79 -6.53
CA LEU A 51 -0.82 -5.23 -5.52
C LEU A 51 -0.61 -6.71 -5.13
N LEU A 52 -0.50 -7.60 -6.11
CA LEU A 52 -0.30 -9.03 -5.88
C LEU A 52 1.02 -9.34 -5.14
N VAL A 53 2.14 -8.72 -5.56
CA VAL A 53 3.42 -8.95 -4.88
C VAL A 53 3.40 -8.40 -3.46
N THR A 54 2.79 -7.24 -3.23
CA THR A 54 2.68 -6.65 -1.89
C THR A 54 1.79 -7.49 -0.98
N GLU A 55 0.66 -8.00 -1.47
CA GLU A 55 -0.19 -8.94 -0.74
C GLU A 55 0.59 -10.19 -0.31
N ARG A 56 1.46 -10.73 -1.17
CA ARG A 56 2.31 -11.89 -0.84
C ARG A 56 3.39 -11.55 0.19
N VAL A 57 4.03 -10.39 0.06
CA VAL A 57 5.01 -9.92 1.07
C VAL A 57 4.34 -9.80 2.43
N VAL A 58 3.17 -9.17 2.49
CA VAL A 58 2.38 -9.02 3.72
C VAL A 58 2.00 -10.37 4.31
N ALA A 59 1.53 -11.31 3.50
CA ALA A 59 1.15 -12.65 3.97
C ALA A 59 2.37 -13.41 4.54
N ALA A 60 3.51 -13.34 3.86
CA ALA A 60 4.75 -13.99 4.33
C ALA A 60 5.26 -13.39 5.64
N GLU A 61 5.26 -12.05 5.76
CA GLU A 61 5.69 -11.35 6.97
C GLU A 61 4.75 -11.63 8.15
N ALA A 62 3.44 -11.62 7.92
CA ALA A 62 2.46 -11.94 8.95
C ALA A 62 2.60 -13.38 9.44
N ALA A 63 2.84 -14.32 8.52
CA ALA A 63 3.08 -15.72 8.87
C ALA A 63 4.38 -15.91 9.68
N ALA A 64 5.48 -15.27 9.25
CA ALA A 64 6.76 -15.31 9.96
C ALA A 64 6.65 -14.77 11.40
N ARG A 65 5.79 -13.77 11.62
CA ARG A 65 5.51 -13.15 12.92
C ARG A 65 4.38 -13.85 13.68
N ARG A 66 3.75 -14.88 13.09
CA ARG A 66 2.61 -15.62 13.66
C ARG A 66 1.43 -14.72 14.01
N LEU A 67 1.20 -13.69 13.24
CA LEU A 67 0.10 -12.76 13.46
C LEU A 67 -1.26 -13.37 13.10
N ARG A 68 -2.28 -12.89 13.76
CA ARG A 68 -3.68 -13.26 13.53
C ARG A 68 -4.49 -12.01 13.22
N ALA A 69 -5.54 -12.19 12.43
CA ALA A 69 -6.45 -11.09 12.08
C ALA A 69 -7.37 -10.66 13.24
N ASP A 70 -7.50 -11.52 14.26
CA ASP A 70 -8.38 -11.28 15.40
C ASP A 70 -7.93 -10.02 16.17
N GLY A 71 -8.85 -9.09 16.40
CA GLY A 71 -8.56 -7.85 17.12
C GLY A 71 -7.81 -6.79 16.31
N ALA A 72 -7.57 -7.00 15.02
CA ALA A 72 -7.01 -5.97 14.16
C ALA A 72 -7.95 -4.75 14.08
N PRO A 73 -7.40 -3.52 13.99
CA PRO A 73 -8.22 -2.33 13.82
C PRO A 73 -9.04 -2.42 12.52
N SER A 74 -10.13 -1.69 12.46
CA SER A 74 -10.91 -1.57 11.22
C SER A 74 -10.13 -0.79 10.15
N GLU A 75 -10.52 -0.95 8.90
CA GLU A 75 -9.93 -0.18 7.81
C GLU A 75 -10.15 1.33 7.99
N ASP A 76 -11.34 1.73 8.44
CA ASP A 76 -11.68 3.14 8.67
C ASP A 76 -10.91 3.78 9.84
N GLU A 77 -10.51 2.99 10.84
CA GLU A 77 -9.61 3.49 11.89
C GLU A 77 -8.21 3.84 11.36
N LEU A 78 -7.69 3.07 10.42
CA LEU A 78 -6.37 3.32 9.82
C LEU A 78 -6.44 4.33 8.67
N LEU A 79 -7.49 4.28 7.87
CA LEU A 79 -7.67 5.06 6.64
C LEU A 79 -9.03 5.78 6.64
N PRO A 80 -9.22 6.78 7.52
CA PRO A 80 -10.52 7.39 7.78
C PRO A 80 -11.11 8.16 6.59
N ASP A 81 -10.27 8.63 5.68
CA ASP A 81 -10.71 9.43 4.54
C ASP A 81 -9.85 9.25 3.28
N MET A 82 -10.28 9.84 2.19
CA MET A 82 -9.60 9.75 0.89
C MET A 82 -8.23 10.40 0.90
N THR A 83 -8.03 11.49 1.65
CA THR A 83 -6.73 12.17 1.75
C THR A 83 -5.68 11.24 2.32
N VAL A 84 -6.02 10.57 3.42
CA VAL A 84 -5.15 9.58 4.07
C VAL A 84 -4.86 8.40 3.14
N ARG A 85 -5.85 7.93 2.38
CA ARG A 85 -5.66 6.86 1.39
C ARG A 85 -4.71 7.26 0.28
N LEU A 86 -4.79 8.49 -0.19
CA LEU A 86 -3.88 9.04 -1.20
C LEU A 86 -2.45 9.22 -0.65
N GLU A 87 -2.32 9.69 0.59
CA GLU A 87 -1.03 9.88 1.25
C GLU A 87 -0.26 8.57 1.43
N ILE A 88 -0.92 7.51 1.86
CA ILE A 88 -0.27 6.20 2.04
C ILE A 88 0.03 5.51 0.70
N GLY A 89 -0.68 5.88 -0.36
CA GLY A 89 -0.56 5.31 -1.69
C GLY A 89 -1.54 4.18 -1.97
N SER A 90 -1.92 4.04 -3.23
CA SER A 90 -3.02 3.16 -3.66
C SER A 90 -2.78 1.67 -3.35
N VAL A 91 -1.56 1.19 -3.50
CA VAL A 91 -1.22 -0.22 -3.21
C VAL A 91 -1.31 -0.49 -1.71
N ALA A 92 -0.66 0.33 -0.88
CA ALA A 92 -0.70 0.18 0.57
C ALA A 92 -2.13 0.31 1.12
N ALA A 93 -2.91 1.29 0.62
CA ALA A 93 -4.31 1.45 0.99
C ALA A 93 -5.15 0.22 0.63
N SER A 94 -4.95 -0.35 -0.57
CA SER A 94 -5.67 -1.56 -1.00
C SER A 94 -5.32 -2.78 -0.16
N VAL A 95 -4.06 -2.96 0.19
CA VAL A 95 -3.59 -4.08 1.01
C VAL A 95 -4.16 -4.00 2.43
N LEU A 96 -4.33 -2.81 3.00
CA LEU A 96 -4.94 -2.60 4.32
C LEU A 96 -6.46 -2.92 4.36
N GLY A 97 -7.09 -3.24 3.24
CA GLY A 97 -8.40 -3.87 3.21
C GLY A 97 -8.44 -5.26 3.87
N ASP A 98 -7.29 -5.97 3.90
CA ASP A 98 -7.16 -7.26 4.57
C ASP A 98 -6.92 -7.07 6.08
N PRO A 99 -7.70 -7.71 6.97
CA PRO A 99 -7.50 -7.63 8.42
C PRO A 99 -6.14 -8.17 8.87
N LEU A 100 -5.54 -9.15 8.17
CA LEU A 100 -4.20 -9.63 8.50
C LEU A 100 -3.13 -8.57 8.19
N ALA A 101 -3.29 -7.81 7.10
CA ALA A 101 -2.43 -6.68 6.79
C ALA A 101 -2.53 -5.57 7.84
N ARG A 102 -3.73 -5.34 8.39
CA ARG A 102 -3.92 -4.39 9.50
C ARG A 102 -3.28 -4.86 10.80
N ALA A 103 -3.33 -6.16 11.10
CA ALA A 103 -2.58 -6.73 12.21
C ALA A 103 -1.05 -6.54 12.04
N LEU A 104 -0.54 -6.73 10.83
CA LEU A 104 0.86 -6.48 10.50
C LEU A 104 1.21 -4.99 10.63
N PHE A 105 0.32 -4.10 10.19
CA PHE A 105 0.49 -2.64 10.39
C PHE A 105 0.70 -2.31 11.87
N VAL A 106 -0.13 -2.83 12.75
CA VAL A 106 0.00 -2.60 14.20
C VAL A 106 1.34 -3.11 14.71
N ASP A 107 1.71 -4.34 14.37
CA ASP A 107 2.95 -4.97 14.82
C ASP A 107 4.20 -4.19 14.38
N VAL A 108 4.32 -3.83 13.11
CA VAL A 108 5.51 -3.13 12.59
C VAL A 108 5.58 -1.65 12.99
N THR A 109 4.49 -1.06 13.45
CA THR A 109 4.43 0.35 13.86
C THR A 109 4.24 0.55 15.36
N GLU A 110 4.27 -0.50 16.16
CA GLU A 110 4.02 -0.45 17.60
C GLU A 110 4.92 0.58 18.32
N SER A 111 6.19 0.62 17.96
CA SER A 111 7.17 1.53 18.56
C SER A 111 7.14 2.97 18.02
N VAL A 112 6.33 3.25 17.01
CA VAL A 112 6.27 4.59 16.41
C VAL A 112 5.45 5.51 17.29
N ASP A 113 6.09 6.58 17.74
CA ASP A 113 5.48 7.62 18.58
C ASP A 113 5.92 9.02 18.14
N VAL A 114 5.32 10.04 18.74
CA VAL A 114 5.64 11.46 18.52
C VAL A 114 6.05 12.10 19.83
N THR A 115 7.01 13.04 19.77
CA THR A 115 7.50 13.74 20.97
C THR A 115 6.60 14.91 21.31
N ASP A 116 6.65 15.34 22.57
CA ASP A 116 5.90 16.51 23.04
C ASP A 116 6.29 17.80 22.30
N GLU A 117 7.56 17.91 21.88
CA GLU A 117 8.05 19.06 21.09
C GLU A 117 7.38 19.09 19.70
N ILE A 118 7.19 17.93 19.06
CA ILE A 118 6.50 17.83 17.76
C ILE A 118 5.04 18.23 17.92
N VAL A 119 4.39 17.77 18.99
CA VAL A 119 2.99 18.08 19.30
C VAL A 119 2.85 19.59 19.51
N ALA A 120 3.67 20.21 20.38
CA ALA A 120 3.64 21.63 20.65
C ALA A 120 3.91 22.49 19.40
N ALA A 121 4.86 22.08 18.57
CA ALA A 121 5.17 22.77 17.32
C ALA A 121 4.01 22.69 16.31
N TYR A 122 3.26 21.59 16.30
CA TYR A 122 2.08 21.45 15.45
C TYR A 122 0.93 22.33 15.94
N GLU A 123 0.64 22.34 17.25
CA GLU A 123 -0.39 23.19 17.86
C GLU A 123 -0.13 24.67 17.59
N ALA A 124 1.11 25.12 17.75
CA ALA A 124 1.49 26.51 17.49
C ALA A 124 1.21 26.94 16.02
N ARG A 125 1.34 26.03 15.07
CA ARG A 125 1.08 26.30 13.64
C ARG A 125 -0.39 26.12 13.23
N ASN A 126 -1.16 25.39 14.03
CA ASN A 126 -2.55 25.02 13.72
C ASN A 126 -3.46 25.28 14.95
N PRO A 127 -3.53 26.51 15.43
CA PRO A 127 -4.33 26.82 16.60
C PRO A 127 -5.80 26.48 16.35
N SER A 128 -6.46 25.94 17.37
CA SER A 128 -7.90 25.61 17.35
C SER A 128 -8.33 24.51 16.37
N ARG A 129 -7.41 23.77 15.77
CA ARG A 129 -7.76 22.64 14.88
C ARG A 129 -8.21 21.40 15.67
N PHE A 130 -7.69 21.20 16.86
CA PHE A 130 -8.00 20.08 17.74
C PHE A 130 -8.44 20.60 19.12
N SER A 131 -9.13 19.74 19.87
CA SER A 131 -9.65 20.08 21.21
C SER A 131 -8.55 20.26 22.25
N ASP A 132 -7.48 19.47 22.14
CA ASP A 132 -6.39 19.42 23.12
C ASP A 132 -5.13 18.77 22.54
N ALA A 133 -4.03 18.83 23.30
CA ALA A 133 -2.75 18.25 22.92
C ALA A 133 -2.80 16.72 22.74
N ALA A 134 -3.67 16.02 23.45
CA ALA A 134 -3.81 14.57 23.32
C ALA A 134 -4.39 14.19 21.94
N ALA A 135 -5.39 14.94 21.48
CA ALA A 135 -5.96 14.76 20.13
C ALA A 135 -4.94 15.08 19.02
N VAL A 136 -4.10 16.10 19.22
CA VAL A 136 -2.98 16.42 18.31
C VAL A 136 -1.98 15.27 18.28
N ALA A 137 -1.57 14.77 19.44
CA ALA A 137 -0.61 13.66 19.54
C ALA A 137 -1.13 12.39 18.84
N GLU A 138 -2.41 12.05 19.02
CA GLU A 138 -3.04 10.92 18.37
C GLU A 138 -3.06 11.08 16.83
N HIS A 139 -3.46 12.25 16.34
CA HIS A 139 -3.45 12.56 14.92
C HIS A 139 -2.05 12.42 14.30
N LEU A 140 -1.04 13.00 14.94
CA LEU A 140 0.35 12.94 14.45
C LEU A 140 0.93 11.54 14.54
N ARG A 141 0.62 10.78 15.60
CA ARG A 141 1.04 9.39 15.76
C ARG A 141 0.44 8.50 14.66
N ALA A 142 -0.84 8.66 14.36
CA ALA A 142 -1.50 7.93 13.28
C ALA A 142 -0.84 8.21 11.93
N ALA A 143 -0.53 9.47 11.62
CA ALA A 143 0.19 9.85 10.39
C ALA A 143 1.61 9.27 10.35
N ALA A 144 2.35 9.33 11.47
CA ALA A 144 3.70 8.79 11.57
C ALA A 144 3.71 7.26 11.37
N ARG A 145 2.74 6.53 11.95
CA ARG A 145 2.59 5.09 11.77
C ARG A 145 2.29 4.72 10.32
N ARG A 146 1.39 5.44 9.64
CA ARG A 146 1.12 5.19 8.20
C ARG A 146 2.36 5.40 7.34
N ARG A 147 3.12 6.47 7.60
CA ARG A 147 4.41 6.71 6.91
C ARG A 147 5.41 5.60 7.18
N ALA A 148 5.57 5.20 8.43
CA ALA A 148 6.49 4.13 8.83
C ALA A 148 6.12 2.79 8.17
N PHE A 149 4.85 2.44 8.16
CA PHE A 149 4.36 1.23 7.49
C PHE A 149 4.63 1.25 5.99
N ARG A 150 4.35 2.37 5.32
CA ARG A 150 4.64 2.51 3.89
C ARG A 150 6.14 2.33 3.60
N LEU A 151 7.01 3.03 4.32
CA LEU A 151 8.46 2.91 4.14
C LEU A 151 8.94 1.47 4.42
N TRP A 152 8.39 0.83 5.44
CA TRP A 152 8.68 -0.57 5.73
C TRP A 152 8.27 -1.49 4.59
N LEU A 153 7.05 -1.33 4.03
CA LEU A 153 6.60 -2.09 2.85
C LEU A 153 7.52 -1.88 1.65
N ASP A 154 7.89 -0.62 1.37
CA ASP A 154 8.77 -0.29 0.25
C ASP A 154 10.11 -1.02 0.37
N VAL A 155 10.71 -1.03 1.57
CA VAL A 155 11.96 -1.75 1.84
C VAL A 155 11.77 -3.26 1.67
N ARG A 156 10.72 -3.85 2.25
CA ARG A 156 10.47 -5.29 2.14
C ARG A 156 10.19 -5.73 0.71
N CYS A 157 9.44 -4.94 -0.04
CA CYS A 157 9.22 -5.20 -1.46
C CYS A 157 10.53 -5.08 -2.26
N ALA A 158 11.35 -4.08 -1.99
CA ALA A 158 12.65 -3.94 -2.65
C ALA A 158 13.58 -5.14 -2.40
N ASP A 159 13.54 -5.71 -1.18
CA ASP A 159 14.36 -6.86 -0.79
C ASP A 159 13.86 -8.19 -1.39
N LEU A 160 12.56 -8.37 -1.53
CA LEU A 160 11.94 -9.67 -1.80
C LEU A 160 11.37 -9.81 -3.21
N VAL A 161 11.10 -8.71 -3.91
CA VAL A 161 10.37 -8.72 -5.19
C VAL A 161 11.32 -8.50 -6.36
N GLU A 162 11.26 -9.40 -7.33
CA GLU A 162 11.87 -9.22 -8.64
C GLU A 162 10.76 -9.14 -9.70
N LEU A 163 10.76 -8.07 -10.49
CA LEU A 163 9.76 -7.83 -11.53
C LEU A 163 10.26 -8.30 -12.89
N ALA A 164 9.42 -9.00 -13.63
CA ALA A 164 9.73 -9.42 -15.00
C ALA A 164 9.61 -8.21 -15.98
N PRO A 165 10.32 -8.25 -17.12
CA PRO A 165 10.16 -7.25 -18.16
C PRO A 165 8.70 -7.07 -18.60
N GLY A 166 8.22 -5.85 -18.69
CA GLY A 166 6.84 -5.50 -18.98
C GLY A 166 5.94 -5.33 -17.74
N TYR A 167 6.44 -5.70 -16.56
CA TYR A 167 5.75 -5.58 -15.27
C TYR A 167 6.49 -4.67 -14.28
N GLU A 168 7.35 -3.81 -14.81
CA GLU A 168 8.09 -2.82 -14.00
C GLU A 168 7.12 -1.97 -13.17
N HIS A 169 7.64 -1.40 -12.07
CA HIS A 169 6.83 -0.53 -11.23
C HIS A 169 6.18 0.59 -12.07
N PRO A 170 4.88 0.90 -11.87
CA PRO A 170 4.19 1.95 -12.63
C PRO A 170 4.90 3.30 -12.63
N GLY A 171 5.57 3.64 -11.53
CA GLY A 171 6.35 4.87 -11.37
C GLY A 171 7.81 4.78 -11.87
N ASP A 172 8.26 3.67 -12.46
CA ASP A 172 9.62 3.60 -13.04
C ASP A 172 9.69 4.54 -14.25
N PRO A 173 10.56 5.57 -14.22
CA PRO A 173 10.66 6.53 -15.33
C PRO A 173 11.21 5.91 -16.62
N ARG A 174 11.82 4.73 -16.54
CA ARG A 174 12.43 4.03 -17.68
C ARG A 174 11.43 3.16 -18.45
N GLN A 175 10.26 2.85 -17.84
CA GLN A 175 9.28 2.01 -18.52
C GLN A 175 8.55 2.80 -19.62
N PRO A 176 8.23 2.16 -20.79
CA PRO A 176 7.83 2.87 -22.01
C PRO A 176 6.46 3.56 -21.93
N ASP A 177 5.60 3.15 -21.00
CA ASP A 177 4.26 3.71 -20.84
C ASP A 177 4.19 4.83 -19.78
N ASN A 178 5.34 5.22 -19.21
CA ASN A 178 5.39 6.36 -18.31
C ASN A 178 5.32 7.65 -19.11
N THR A 179 4.16 8.28 -19.12
CA THR A 179 3.91 9.54 -19.85
C THR A 179 4.35 10.79 -19.09
N HIS A 180 4.75 10.65 -17.82
CA HIS A 180 5.26 11.76 -17.00
C HIS A 180 6.78 11.93 -17.23
N ARG A 181 7.15 12.37 -18.43
CA ARG A 181 8.49 12.88 -18.69
C ARG A 181 8.55 14.34 -18.22
N HIS A 182 9.20 14.55 -17.09
CA HIS A 182 9.62 15.88 -16.67
C HIS A 182 10.99 16.20 -17.23
#